data_1b86ca2499fbf493b6e1d939719f0703
#
_entry.id   1b86ca2499fbf493b6e1d939719f0703
#
_cell.length_a   1.000
_cell.length_b   1.000
_cell.length_c   1.000
_cell.angle_alpha   90.00
_cell.angle_beta   90.00
_cell.angle_gamma   90.00
#
_symmetry.space_group_name_H-M   'P 1'
#
loop_
_entity.id
_entity.type
_entity.pdbx_description
1 polymer ?
#
loop_
_entity_poly.entity_id
_entity_poly.type
_entity_poly.pdbx_seq_one_letter_code
_entity_poly.pdbx_strand_id
1 'polypeptide(L)'
;MERNTNARKRLPARAGRLFFLDLSAGRVLSANADGTGLTTLVEEGRKLPDGLAIDIAASHLYWTNMGNPKVNDGSIVRSDLDGANLTTLVPAGGTFTPKQLQIQKSTGKLYWCDREGMRVMRSNLDGSDIETLADTSRGDPRPGADPTKWCVGIAVDIEKGKFYWTQKGGDNAGQGSILRANIMMPQGQTAANRRDIELLYDRLPEPIDLDIDPGARVLYWTDRGDPPRGNTVNRAPLDVSAGKRGAPEIVFDHLMEGIGLALDPKGGRMFVTDLGGSIYSADLDGTNRQTLQIALGNLSGIAYVELPVGHAEVSQPHTQR
;
A
#
# COMPACT_ATOMS: atom_id res chain seq x y z
N MET A 1 4.35 33.57 40.50
CA MET A 1 4.90 32.65 39.50
C MET A 1 3.89 31.52 39.29
N GLU A 2 2.91 31.72 38.42
CA GLU A 2 1.93 30.70 38.08
C GLU A 2 2.50 29.81 36.95
N ARG A 3 2.59 28.53 37.21
CA ARG A 3 2.99 27.55 36.20
C ARG A 3 1.80 27.25 35.30
N ASN A 4 1.85 27.79 34.10
CA ASN A 4 0.87 27.50 33.05
C ASN A 4 1.09 26.08 32.52
N THR A 5 0.39 25.09 33.08
CA THR A 5 0.36 23.72 32.58
C THR A 5 -0.64 23.63 31.43
N ASN A 6 -0.19 23.90 30.21
CA ASN A 6 -0.94 23.59 29.01
C ASN A 6 -1.02 22.06 28.86
N ALA A 7 -1.97 21.43 29.55
CA ALA A 7 -2.39 20.08 29.28
C ALA A 7 -3.04 20.07 27.88
N ARG A 8 -2.32 19.62 26.87
CA ARG A 8 -2.93 19.30 25.56
C ARG A 8 -4.08 18.35 25.83
N LYS A 9 -5.32 18.82 25.62
CA LYS A 9 -6.51 17.98 25.62
C LYS A 9 -6.25 16.85 24.61
N ARG A 10 -6.06 15.62 25.09
CA ARG A 10 -6.14 14.44 24.24
C ARG A 10 -7.53 14.43 23.63
N LEU A 11 -7.60 14.59 22.31
CA LEU A 11 -8.84 14.32 21.59
C LEU A 11 -9.26 12.87 21.90
N PRO A 12 -10.56 12.60 22.07
CA PRO A 12 -11.02 11.24 22.28
C PRO A 12 -10.48 10.35 21.16
N ALA A 13 -9.98 9.17 21.51
CA ALA A 13 -9.47 8.20 20.56
C ALA A 13 -10.59 7.94 19.53
N ARG A 14 -10.39 8.37 18.28
CA ARG A 14 -11.28 8.01 17.19
C ARG A 14 -11.22 6.51 17.04
N ALA A 15 -12.36 5.86 16.87
CA ALA A 15 -12.43 4.42 16.67
C ALA A 15 -11.87 4.08 15.27
N GLY A 16 -10.54 3.97 15.17
CA GLY A 16 -9.86 3.55 13.95
C GLY A 16 -9.69 2.04 13.92
N ARG A 17 -9.71 1.46 12.72
CA ARG A 17 -9.46 0.05 12.51
C ARG A 17 -8.38 -0.16 11.46
N LEU A 18 -7.53 -1.14 11.75
CA LEU A 18 -6.50 -1.65 10.84
C LEU A 18 -7.02 -2.91 10.17
N PHE A 19 -6.76 -3.03 8.89
CA PHE A 19 -6.89 -4.26 8.12
C PHE A 19 -5.52 -4.54 7.50
N PHE A 20 -5.10 -5.81 7.51
CA PHE A 20 -3.76 -6.17 7.04
C PHE A 20 -3.72 -7.62 6.58
N LEU A 21 -2.67 -7.96 5.85
CA LEU A 21 -2.53 -9.24 5.18
C LEU A 21 -1.36 -10.02 5.76
N ASP A 22 -1.56 -11.33 5.95
CA ASP A 22 -0.48 -12.30 6.19
C ASP A 22 -0.24 -13.09 4.90
N LEU A 23 0.86 -12.75 4.26
CA LEU A 23 1.27 -13.27 2.98
C LEU A 23 1.50 -14.79 3.02
N SER A 24 2.13 -15.30 4.06
CA SER A 24 2.53 -16.71 4.13
C SER A 24 1.38 -17.66 4.45
N ALA A 25 0.45 -17.25 5.31
CA ALA A 25 -0.73 -18.02 5.65
C ALA A 25 -1.94 -17.75 4.74
N GLY A 26 -1.90 -16.68 3.92
CA GLY A 26 -3.00 -16.31 3.04
C GLY A 26 -4.20 -15.76 3.80
N ARG A 27 -3.96 -14.95 4.84
CA ARG A 27 -5.01 -14.42 5.70
C ARG A 27 -5.25 -12.93 5.49
N VAL A 28 -6.50 -12.54 5.64
CA VAL A 28 -6.91 -11.13 5.85
C VAL A 28 -7.30 -10.98 7.29
N LEU A 29 -6.66 -10.05 7.99
CA LEU A 29 -6.86 -9.80 9.41
C LEU A 29 -7.30 -8.36 9.67
N SER A 30 -7.88 -8.13 10.84
CA SER A 30 -8.18 -6.80 11.32
C SER A 30 -7.89 -6.66 12.81
N ALA A 31 -7.60 -5.43 13.24
CA ALA A 31 -7.43 -5.06 14.65
C ALA A 31 -7.87 -3.60 14.86
N ASN A 32 -8.09 -3.21 16.10
CA ASN A 32 -8.25 -1.80 16.44
C ASN A 32 -6.93 -1.04 16.19
N ALA A 33 -6.98 0.26 16.04
CA ALA A 33 -5.79 1.09 15.78
C ALA A 33 -4.77 1.09 16.93
N ASP A 34 -5.12 0.59 18.09
CA ASP A 34 -4.23 0.35 19.24
C ASP A 34 -3.65 -1.07 19.28
N GLY A 35 -3.96 -1.91 18.28
CA GLY A 35 -3.54 -3.30 18.17
C GLY A 35 -4.45 -4.30 18.88
N THR A 36 -5.43 -3.87 19.67
CA THR A 36 -6.36 -4.80 20.35
C THR A 36 -7.42 -5.35 19.38
N GLY A 37 -8.19 -6.36 19.80
CA GLY A 37 -9.31 -6.90 19.03
C GLY A 37 -8.89 -7.56 17.71
N LEU A 38 -7.74 -8.23 17.68
CA LEU A 38 -7.25 -8.98 16.53
C LEU A 38 -8.26 -10.06 16.11
N THR A 39 -8.61 -10.09 14.83
CA THR A 39 -9.56 -11.02 14.23
C THR A 39 -9.08 -11.45 12.85
N THR A 40 -9.18 -12.73 12.52
CA THR A 40 -9.03 -13.24 11.16
C THR A 40 -10.38 -13.14 10.45
N LEU A 41 -10.41 -12.46 9.31
CA LEU A 41 -11.60 -12.25 8.50
C LEU A 41 -11.72 -13.29 7.39
N VAL A 42 -10.59 -13.57 6.72
CA VAL A 42 -10.49 -14.52 5.61
C VAL A 42 -9.24 -15.36 5.78
N GLU A 43 -9.35 -16.66 5.49
CA GLU A 43 -8.23 -17.59 5.43
C GLU A 43 -8.40 -18.49 4.20
N GLU A 44 -7.76 -18.11 3.09
CA GLU A 44 -7.90 -18.78 1.78
C GLU A 44 -6.71 -19.67 1.38
N GLY A 45 -5.75 -19.85 2.29
CA GLY A 45 -4.53 -20.58 2.01
C GLY A 45 -3.50 -19.74 1.23
N ARG A 46 -2.49 -20.40 0.65
CA ARG A 46 -1.29 -19.77 0.09
C ARG A 46 -1.52 -19.07 -1.25
N LYS A 47 -2.36 -18.05 -1.32
CA LYS A 47 -2.51 -17.20 -2.51
C LYS A 47 -1.56 -16.00 -2.51
N LEU A 48 -0.78 -15.83 -1.45
CA LEU A 48 0.19 -14.75 -1.27
C LEU A 48 -0.46 -13.35 -1.40
N PRO A 49 -1.38 -12.97 -0.49
CA PRO A 49 -2.01 -11.66 -0.52
C PRO A 49 -0.97 -10.56 -0.24
N ASP A 50 -1.06 -9.41 -0.95
CA ASP A 50 -0.02 -8.37 -0.86
C ASP A 50 -0.58 -6.96 -0.67
N GLY A 51 -1.38 -6.42 -1.58
CA GLY A 51 -1.95 -5.08 -1.49
C GLY A 51 -3.39 -5.09 -0.98
N LEU A 52 -3.77 -4.08 -0.20
CA LEU A 52 -5.08 -3.99 0.44
C LEU A 52 -5.67 -2.59 0.31
N ALA A 53 -6.96 -2.50 -0.03
CA ALA A 53 -7.71 -1.26 -0.04
C ALA A 53 -9.12 -1.44 0.54
N ILE A 54 -9.72 -0.36 1.06
CA ILE A 54 -11.00 -0.42 1.78
C ILE A 54 -11.96 0.64 1.27
N ASP A 55 -13.20 0.24 1.01
CA ASP A 55 -14.34 1.11 0.83
C ASP A 55 -15.32 0.96 1.99
N ILE A 56 -15.16 1.80 3.02
CA ILE A 56 -16.08 1.82 4.17
C ILE A 56 -17.51 2.14 3.76
N ALA A 57 -17.74 3.03 2.79
CA ALA A 57 -19.08 3.43 2.39
C ALA A 57 -19.84 2.29 1.70
N ALA A 58 -19.14 1.46 0.94
CA ALA A 58 -19.69 0.26 0.31
C ALA A 58 -19.58 -0.99 1.20
N SER A 59 -18.92 -0.89 2.36
CA SER A 59 -18.60 -2.02 3.25
C SER A 59 -17.78 -3.12 2.58
N HIS A 60 -16.78 -2.75 1.74
CA HIS A 60 -15.96 -3.69 0.99
C HIS A 60 -14.47 -3.62 1.35
N LEU A 61 -13.84 -4.80 1.37
CA LEU A 61 -12.39 -5.03 1.33
C LEU A 61 -11.99 -5.45 -0.07
N TYR A 62 -10.84 -4.97 -0.54
CA TYR A 62 -10.22 -5.36 -1.80
C TYR A 62 -8.77 -5.74 -1.53
N TRP A 63 -8.30 -6.86 -2.10
CA TRP A 63 -6.89 -7.23 -2.00
C TRP A 63 -6.38 -7.94 -3.24
N THR A 64 -5.09 -7.88 -3.44
CA THR A 64 -4.38 -8.60 -4.48
C THR A 64 -3.90 -9.94 -3.94
N ASN A 65 -3.94 -10.97 -4.77
CA ASN A 65 -3.24 -12.23 -4.56
C ASN A 65 -2.15 -12.35 -5.61
N MET A 66 -0.89 -12.43 -5.18
CA MET A 66 0.25 -12.48 -6.11
C MET A 66 0.26 -13.74 -6.98
N GLY A 67 -0.24 -14.86 -6.45
CA GLY A 67 -0.12 -16.14 -7.12
C GLY A 67 1.35 -16.60 -7.24
N ASN A 68 1.62 -17.40 -8.24
CA ASN A 68 2.98 -17.86 -8.55
C ASN A 68 3.66 -16.89 -9.51
N PRO A 69 4.82 -16.30 -9.15
CA PRO A 69 5.50 -15.31 -10.00
C PRO A 69 6.08 -15.86 -11.32
N LYS A 70 5.94 -17.16 -11.57
CA LYS A 70 6.36 -17.83 -12.83
C LYS A 70 5.21 -18.12 -13.78
N VAL A 71 3.96 -17.94 -13.33
CA VAL A 71 2.75 -18.16 -14.12
C VAL A 71 1.79 -17.00 -13.93
N ASN A 72 1.01 -16.68 -14.95
CA ASN A 72 0.08 -15.56 -14.96
C ASN A 72 -1.24 -15.94 -14.23
N ASP A 73 -1.14 -16.17 -12.90
CA ASP A 73 -2.26 -16.62 -12.06
C ASP A 73 -2.60 -15.66 -10.91
N GLY A 74 -2.04 -14.46 -10.93
CA GLY A 74 -2.41 -13.40 -10.00
C GLY A 74 -3.90 -13.03 -10.12
N SER A 75 -4.47 -12.51 -9.04
CA SER A 75 -5.88 -12.11 -8.99
C SER A 75 -6.11 -10.92 -8.07
N ILE A 76 -7.25 -10.25 -8.28
CA ILE A 76 -7.77 -9.26 -7.33
C ILE A 76 -9.13 -9.72 -6.87
N VAL A 77 -9.37 -9.69 -5.58
CA VAL A 77 -10.59 -10.16 -4.94
C VAL A 77 -11.21 -9.08 -4.05
N ARG A 78 -12.49 -9.25 -3.78
CA ARG A 78 -13.27 -8.40 -2.88
C ARG A 78 -14.08 -9.26 -1.92
N SER A 79 -14.27 -8.80 -0.70
CA SER A 79 -15.25 -9.30 0.26
C SER A 79 -16.00 -8.16 0.92
N ASP A 80 -16.99 -8.49 1.73
CA ASP A 80 -17.53 -7.57 2.72
C ASP A 80 -16.49 -7.33 3.84
N LEU A 81 -16.69 -6.32 4.68
CA LEU A 81 -15.74 -5.95 5.75
C LEU A 81 -15.55 -7.04 6.81
N ASP A 82 -16.48 -7.97 6.93
CA ASP A 82 -16.41 -9.15 7.82
C ASP A 82 -15.79 -10.38 7.17
N GLY A 83 -15.37 -10.27 5.90
CA GLY A 83 -14.79 -11.35 5.11
C GLY A 83 -15.81 -12.20 4.34
N ALA A 84 -17.10 -11.94 4.46
CA ALA A 84 -18.15 -12.65 3.73
C ALA A 84 -18.21 -12.25 2.24
N ASN A 85 -18.98 -12.98 1.45
CA ASN A 85 -19.30 -12.70 0.04
C ASN A 85 -18.06 -12.49 -0.86
N LEU A 86 -17.06 -13.36 -0.69
CA LEU A 86 -15.82 -13.31 -1.47
C LEU A 86 -16.09 -13.40 -2.97
N THR A 87 -15.56 -12.47 -3.73
CA THR A 87 -15.75 -12.34 -5.18
C THR A 87 -14.42 -12.07 -5.86
N THR A 88 -14.10 -12.81 -6.91
CA THR A 88 -12.95 -12.54 -7.78
C THR A 88 -13.33 -11.45 -8.79
N LEU A 89 -12.63 -10.31 -8.74
CA LEU A 89 -12.83 -9.18 -9.65
C LEU A 89 -11.94 -9.27 -10.89
N VAL A 90 -10.66 -9.56 -10.69
CA VAL A 90 -9.69 -9.78 -11.75
C VAL A 90 -9.19 -11.22 -11.63
N PRO A 91 -9.60 -12.12 -12.52
CA PRO A 91 -9.18 -13.53 -12.47
C PRO A 91 -7.76 -13.71 -13.02
N ALA A 92 -7.23 -14.92 -12.86
CA ALA A 92 -5.98 -15.36 -13.48
C ALA A 92 -5.96 -15.01 -14.98
N GLY A 93 -4.81 -14.51 -15.45
CA GLY A 93 -4.64 -13.97 -16.81
C GLY A 93 -4.91 -12.47 -16.94
N GLY A 94 -5.66 -11.85 -16.03
CA GLY A 94 -5.93 -10.42 -16.04
C GLY A 94 -4.77 -9.57 -15.47
N THR A 95 -4.00 -10.14 -14.55
CA THR A 95 -2.80 -9.55 -13.95
C THR A 95 -1.81 -10.66 -13.63
N PHE A 96 -0.50 -10.37 -13.72
CA PHE A 96 0.54 -11.40 -13.57
C PHE A 96 0.85 -11.65 -12.10
N THR A 97 1.40 -10.66 -11.42
CA THR A 97 1.75 -10.71 -9.98
C THR A 97 1.37 -9.38 -9.35
N PRO A 98 0.07 -9.16 -9.08
CA PRO A 98 -0.40 -7.90 -8.52
C PRO A 98 0.17 -7.70 -7.12
N LYS A 99 0.65 -6.49 -6.86
CA LYS A 99 1.26 -6.04 -5.61
C LYS A 99 0.35 -5.03 -4.92
N GLN A 100 0.89 -3.90 -4.44
CA GLN A 100 0.12 -2.91 -3.71
C GLN A 100 -1.06 -2.37 -4.51
N LEU A 101 -2.14 -2.05 -3.81
CA LEU A 101 -3.45 -1.70 -4.35
C LEU A 101 -3.98 -0.44 -3.69
N GLN A 102 -4.52 0.48 -4.50
CA GLN A 102 -5.26 1.65 -3.98
C GLN A 102 -6.64 1.78 -4.62
N ILE A 103 -7.57 2.32 -3.85
CA ILE A 103 -8.92 2.65 -4.30
C ILE A 103 -9.09 4.17 -4.42
N GLN A 104 -9.65 4.62 -5.54
CA GLN A 104 -10.10 6.00 -5.74
C GLN A 104 -11.62 6.05 -5.84
N LYS A 105 -12.28 6.30 -4.71
CA LYS A 105 -13.75 6.28 -4.59
C LYS A 105 -14.42 7.33 -5.46
N SER A 106 -13.84 8.52 -5.57
CA SER A 106 -14.40 9.62 -6.35
C SER A 106 -14.49 9.32 -7.86
N THR A 107 -13.66 8.43 -8.36
CA THR A 107 -13.64 8.01 -9.77
C THR A 107 -14.11 6.58 -9.98
N GLY A 108 -14.39 5.83 -8.91
CA GLY A 108 -14.81 4.43 -8.98
C GLY A 108 -13.73 3.50 -9.55
N LYS A 109 -12.46 3.75 -9.24
CA LYS A 109 -11.34 2.99 -9.81
C LYS A 109 -10.46 2.32 -8.74
N LEU A 110 -9.99 1.11 -9.08
CA LEU A 110 -8.87 0.41 -8.44
C LEU A 110 -7.60 0.67 -9.23
N TYR A 111 -6.47 0.83 -8.53
CA TYR A 111 -5.14 0.99 -9.11
C TYR A 111 -4.20 0.00 -8.46
N TRP A 112 -3.33 -0.67 -9.23
CA TRP A 112 -2.35 -1.61 -8.69
C TRP A 112 -1.08 -1.67 -9.53
N CYS A 113 -0.01 -2.14 -8.90
CA CYS A 113 1.22 -2.52 -9.58
C CYS A 113 1.21 -4.01 -9.89
N ASP A 114 1.68 -4.39 -11.07
CA ASP A 114 1.84 -5.77 -11.53
C ASP A 114 3.34 -6.05 -11.71
N ARG A 115 3.94 -6.70 -10.72
CA ARG A 115 5.41 -6.78 -10.57
C ARG A 115 6.09 -7.48 -11.74
N GLU A 116 5.87 -8.78 -11.93
CA GLU A 116 6.44 -9.53 -13.03
C GLU A 116 5.78 -9.19 -14.37
N GLY A 117 4.57 -8.64 -14.34
CA GLY A 117 3.92 -8.04 -15.52
C GLY A 117 4.57 -6.71 -15.93
N MET A 118 5.41 -6.11 -15.07
CA MET A 118 6.12 -4.85 -15.30
C MET A 118 5.17 -3.72 -15.75
N ARG A 119 4.04 -3.59 -15.03
CA ARG A 119 2.96 -2.65 -15.39
C ARG A 119 2.38 -1.95 -14.17
N VAL A 120 1.85 -0.75 -14.40
CA VAL A 120 0.90 -0.10 -13.50
C VAL A 120 -0.46 -0.16 -14.17
N MET A 121 -1.47 -0.62 -13.45
CA MET A 121 -2.78 -0.95 -14.00
C MET A 121 -3.91 -0.29 -13.20
N ARG A 122 -5.09 -0.19 -13.81
CA ARG A 122 -6.33 0.18 -13.14
C ARG A 122 -7.53 -0.56 -13.74
N SER A 123 -8.63 -0.59 -12.98
CA SER A 123 -9.93 -1.08 -13.44
C SER A 123 -11.07 -0.30 -12.78
N ASN A 124 -12.30 -0.59 -13.15
CA ASN A 124 -13.46 -0.24 -12.34
C ASN A 124 -13.46 -1.05 -11.03
N LEU A 125 -14.27 -0.64 -10.02
CA LEU A 125 -14.38 -1.33 -8.73
C LEU A 125 -14.98 -2.74 -8.84
N ASP A 126 -15.63 -3.07 -9.95
CA ASP A 126 -16.17 -4.40 -10.27
C ASP A 126 -15.19 -5.28 -11.06
N GLY A 127 -13.97 -4.77 -11.34
CA GLY A 127 -12.93 -5.46 -12.11
C GLY A 127 -13.07 -5.32 -13.62
N SER A 128 -14.08 -4.63 -14.14
CA SER A 128 -14.24 -4.35 -15.56
C SER A 128 -13.28 -3.25 -16.03
N ASP A 129 -13.16 -3.06 -17.37
CA ASP A 129 -12.35 -2.04 -18.00
C ASP A 129 -10.90 -1.98 -17.49
N ILE A 130 -10.21 -3.12 -17.52
CA ILE A 130 -8.80 -3.21 -17.12
C ILE A 130 -7.95 -2.43 -18.13
N GLU A 131 -7.17 -1.47 -17.63
CA GLU A 131 -6.27 -0.64 -18.42
C GLU A 131 -4.84 -0.72 -17.89
N THR A 132 -3.86 -0.70 -18.79
CA THR A 132 -2.45 -0.47 -18.44
C THR A 132 -2.16 1.03 -18.51
N LEU A 133 -1.74 1.62 -17.39
CA LEU A 133 -1.37 3.04 -17.30
C LEU A 133 0.09 3.30 -17.66
N ALA A 134 0.98 2.42 -17.23
CA ALA A 134 2.39 2.43 -17.60
C ALA A 134 2.88 1.00 -17.85
N ASP A 135 3.58 0.79 -18.94
CA ASP A 135 4.27 -0.46 -19.26
C ASP A 135 5.78 -0.18 -19.16
N THR A 136 6.37 -0.63 -18.04
CA THR A 136 7.78 -0.44 -17.74
C THR A 136 8.67 -1.44 -18.47
N SER A 137 8.11 -2.51 -19.05
CA SER A 137 8.82 -3.45 -19.92
C SER A 137 9.28 -2.81 -21.21
N ARG A 138 8.58 -1.76 -21.64
CA ARG A 138 8.76 -1.09 -22.93
C ARG A 138 8.67 -2.04 -24.12
N GLY A 139 7.75 -3.03 -24.00
CA GLY A 139 7.51 -4.01 -25.05
C GLY A 139 8.41 -5.26 -25.02
N ASP A 140 9.22 -5.46 -23.98
CA ASP A 140 9.88 -6.75 -23.74
C ASP A 140 8.82 -7.79 -23.33
N PRO A 141 8.57 -8.83 -24.14
CA PRO A 141 7.48 -9.77 -23.87
C PRO A 141 7.80 -10.77 -22.73
N ARG A 142 9.01 -10.74 -22.16
CA ARG A 142 9.43 -11.70 -21.12
C ARG A 142 9.01 -11.20 -19.74
N PRO A 143 7.99 -11.78 -19.10
CA PRO A 143 7.56 -11.38 -17.75
C PRO A 143 8.70 -11.50 -16.75
N GLY A 144 8.88 -10.48 -15.91
CA GLY A 144 9.86 -10.49 -14.83
C GLY A 144 11.33 -10.48 -15.24
N ALA A 145 11.65 -10.27 -16.53
CA ALA A 145 13.02 -10.38 -17.06
C ALA A 145 14.01 -9.38 -16.44
N ASP A 146 13.51 -8.21 -16.01
CA ASP A 146 14.36 -7.12 -15.50
C ASP A 146 13.79 -6.58 -14.18
N PRO A 147 14.42 -6.89 -13.03
CA PRO A 147 13.95 -6.41 -11.73
C PRO A 147 13.87 -4.88 -11.60
N THR A 148 14.66 -4.13 -12.36
CA THR A 148 14.61 -2.66 -12.36
C THR A 148 13.31 -2.09 -12.93
N LYS A 149 12.48 -2.93 -13.55
CA LYS A 149 11.18 -2.61 -14.13
C LYS A 149 10.00 -3.14 -13.31
N TRP A 150 10.27 -3.80 -12.18
CA TRP A 150 9.24 -4.38 -11.31
C TRP A 150 8.50 -3.31 -10.53
N CYS A 151 7.23 -3.08 -10.90
CA CYS A 151 6.33 -2.15 -10.21
C CYS A 151 5.77 -2.80 -8.95
N VAL A 152 5.83 -2.12 -7.80
CA VAL A 152 5.40 -2.68 -6.50
C VAL A 152 4.39 -1.80 -5.77
N GLY A 153 4.77 -0.61 -5.33
CA GLY A 153 3.91 0.32 -4.60
C GLY A 153 3.15 1.25 -5.54
N ILE A 154 2.00 1.72 -5.11
CA ILE A 154 1.13 2.63 -5.88
C ILE A 154 0.50 3.69 -4.98
N ALA A 155 0.54 4.96 -5.39
CA ALA A 155 -0.20 6.05 -4.78
C ALA A 155 -0.86 6.92 -5.86
N VAL A 156 -2.04 7.49 -5.56
CA VAL A 156 -2.83 8.26 -6.52
C VAL A 156 -3.18 9.63 -5.95
N ASP A 157 -2.78 10.68 -6.64
CA ASP A 157 -3.15 12.07 -6.37
C ASP A 157 -4.18 12.53 -7.41
N ILE A 158 -5.46 12.34 -7.07
CA ILE A 158 -6.54 12.65 -8.00
C ILE A 158 -6.68 14.15 -8.24
N GLU A 159 -6.35 15.00 -7.25
CA GLU A 159 -6.43 16.45 -7.38
C GLU A 159 -5.44 17.00 -8.41
N LYS A 160 -4.26 16.40 -8.49
CA LYS A 160 -3.24 16.76 -9.48
C LYS A 160 -3.29 15.88 -10.73
N GLY A 161 -4.20 14.90 -10.78
CA GLY A 161 -4.31 13.96 -11.88
C GLY A 161 -3.05 13.13 -12.09
N LYS A 162 -2.37 12.74 -11.01
CA LYS A 162 -1.10 11.99 -11.04
C LYS A 162 -1.25 10.65 -10.33
N PHE A 163 -0.46 9.66 -10.77
CA PHE A 163 -0.17 8.45 -10.02
C PHE A 163 1.34 8.29 -9.87
N TYR A 164 1.71 7.63 -8.78
CA TYR A 164 3.09 7.40 -8.34
C TYR A 164 3.29 5.92 -8.15
N TRP A 165 4.47 5.39 -8.48
CA TRP A 165 4.78 3.99 -8.23
C TRP A 165 6.23 3.79 -7.87
N THR A 166 6.53 2.70 -7.18
CA THR A 166 7.89 2.23 -6.93
C THR A 166 8.30 1.21 -7.97
N GLN A 167 9.57 1.23 -8.37
CA GLN A 167 10.27 0.12 -8.99
C GLN A 167 11.36 -0.35 -8.02
N LYS A 168 11.23 -1.59 -7.53
CA LYS A 168 12.06 -2.03 -6.41
C LYS A 168 13.52 -2.33 -6.76
N GLY A 169 13.81 -2.66 -8.01
CA GLY A 169 15.12 -3.17 -8.41
C GLY A 169 15.34 -4.63 -8.01
N GLY A 170 16.56 -5.10 -8.19
CA GLY A 170 17.02 -6.39 -7.64
C GLY A 170 17.15 -6.32 -6.12
N ASP A 171 17.13 -7.49 -5.46
CA ASP A 171 17.23 -7.56 -4.00
C ASP A 171 18.55 -6.92 -3.53
N ASN A 172 18.46 -5.94 -2.65
CA ASN A 172 19.57 -5.14 -2.10
C ASN A 172 20.51 -4.52 -3.14
N ALA A 173 20.06 -4.34 -4.38
CA ALA A 173 20.91 -3.88 -5.47
C ALA A 173 21.09 -2.35 -5.52
N GLY A 174 20.35 -1.58 -4.73
CA GLY A 174 20.38 -0.11 -4.77
C GLY A 174 19.91 0.46 -6.11
N GLN A 175 18.99 -0.24 -6.78
CA GLN A 175 18.46 0.10 -8.10
C GLN A 175 17.02 0.61 -8.02
N GLY A 176 16.49 0.74 -6.81
CA GLY A 176 15.12 1.16 -6.60
C GLY A 176 14.86 2.59 -7.06
N SER A 177 13.65 2.84 -7.50
CA SER A 177 13.21 4.17 -7.94
C SER A 177 11.76 4.45 -7.59
N ILE A 178 11.42 5.74 -7.51
CA ILE A 178 10.05 6.23 -7.42
C ILE A 178 9.78 7.12 -8.62
N LEU A 179 8.68 6.86 -9.31
CA LEU A 179 8.28 7.55 -10.52
C LEU A 179 6.85 8.08 -10.39
N ARG A 180 6.50 9.03 -11.27
CA ARG A 180 5.11 9.50 -11.41
C ARG A 180 4.77 9.76 -12.87
N ALA A 181 3.47 9.74 -13.18
CA ALA A 181 2.95 10.13 -14.49
C ALA A 181 1.53 10.71 -14.34
N ASN A 182 0.98 11.27 -15.44
CA ASN A 182 -0.41 11.71 -15.47
C ASN A 182 -1.35 10.48 -15.48
N ILE A 183 -2.49 10.56 -14.77
CA ILE A 183 -3.54 9.54 -14.86
C ILE A 183 -4.08 9.47 -16.31
N MET A 184 -4.27 10.63 -16.94
CA MET A 184 -4.67 10.70 -18.35
C MET A 184 -3.49 10.38 -19.25
N MET A 185 -3.72 9.45 -20.18
CA MET A 185 -2.72 9.11 -21.18
C MET A 185 -2.47 10.33 -22.10
N PRO A 186 -1.20 10.73 -22.33
CA PRO A 186 -0.91 11.78 -23.30
C PRO A 186 -1.41 11.44 -24.69
N GLN A 187 -1.92 12.44 -25.40
CA GLN A 187 -2.49 12.24 -26.73
C GLN A 187 -1.51 11.55 -27.69
N GLY A 188 -1.99 10.52 -28.39
CA GLY A 188 -1.20 9.76 -29.37
C GLY A 188 -0.12 8.84 -28.75
N GLN A 189 -0.14 8.64 -27.43
CA GLN A 189 0.78 7.75 -26.74
C GLN A 189 0.05 6.53 -26.15
N THR A 190 0.83 5.54 -25.78
CA THR A 190 0.40 4.30 -25.14
C THR A 190 1.15 4.09 -23.82
N ALA A 191 0.73 3.13 -22.99
CA ALA A 191 1.42 2.79 -21.77
C ALA A 191 2.92 2.49 -21.96
N ALA A 192 3.29 1.88 -23.10
CA ALA A 192 4.68 1.48 -23.39
C ALA A 192 5.56 2.63 -23.90
N ASN A 193 4.97 3.68 -24.51
CA ASN A 193 5.75 4.76 -25.12
C ASN A 193 5.46 6.15 -24.56
N ARG A 194 4.71 6.26 -23.46
CA ARG A 194 4.38 7.53 -22.81
C ARG A 194 5.64 8.27 -22.35
N ARG A 195 5.65 9.59 -22.55
CA ARG A 195 6.82 10.45 -22.31
C ARG A 195 6.68 11.36 -21.10
N ASP A 196 5.56 11.29 -20.39
CA ASP A 196 5.26 12.08 -19.22
C ASP A 196 5.66 11.39 -17.90
N ILE A 197 6.38 10.28 -17.99
CA ILE A 197 6.96 9.62 -16.83
C ILE A 197 8.12 10.47 -16.29
N GLU A 198 8.00 10.87 -15.03
CA GLU A 198 9.00 11.63 -14.30
C GLU A 198 9.67 10.74 -13.24
N LEU A 199 10.99 10.66 -13.26
CA LEU A 199 11.77 10.05 -12.19
C LEU A 199 11.85 11.01 -10.99
N LEU A 200 11.35 10.57 -9.84
CA LEU A 200 11.38 11.36 -8.60
C LEU A 200 12.62 11.06 -7.77
N TYR A 201 12.87 9.80 -7.51
CA TYR A 201 14.00 9.30 -6.74
C TYR A 201 14.58 8.07 -7.42
N ASP A 202 15.89 7.93 -7.39
CA ASP A 202 16.65 6.78 -7.90
C ASP A 202 17.66 6.28 -6.86
N ARG A 203 18.27 5.13 -7.14
CA ARG A 203 19.27 4.51 -6.27
C ARG A 203 18.78 4.32 -4.83
N LEU A 204 17.49 4.07 -4.68
CA LEU A 204 16.90 3.64 -3.42
C LEU A 204 17.28 2.18 -3.17
N PRO A 205 17.40 1.74 -1.90
CA PRO A 205 17.74 0.35 -1.61
C PRO A 205 16.72 -0.62 -2.22
N GLU A 206 15.47 -0.60 -1.77
CA GLU A 206 14.39 -1.45 -2.28
C GLU A 206 13.02 -0.88 -1.88
N PRO A 207 12.54 0.20 -2.52
CA PRO A 207 11.27 0.84 -2.16
C PRO A 207 10.08 -0.08 -2.50
N ILE A 208 9.13 -0.19 -1.56
CA ILE A 208 7.99 -1.11 -1.65
C ILE A 208 6.68 -0.32 -1.74
N ASP A 209 6.03 -0.04 -0.63
CA ASP A 209 4.72 0.62 -0.61
C ASP A 209 4.83 2.14 -0.60
N LEU A 210 3.78 2.81 -1.10
CA LEU A 210 3.68 4.27 -1.17
C LEU A 210 2.35 4.72 -0.60
N ASP A 211 2.37 5.85 0.12
CA ASP A 211 1.15 6.59 0.45
C ASP A 211 1.42 8.10 0.45
N ILE A 212 0.37 8.90 0.34
CA ILE A 212 0.44 10.36 0.24
C ILE A 212 -0.37 11.00 1.36
N ASP A 213 0.24 11.96 2.06
CA ASP A 213 -0.51 12.96 2.81
C ASP A 213 -0.91 14.09 1.83
N PRO A 214 -2.18 14.13 1.39
CA PRO A 214 -2.61 15.12 0.41
C PRO A 214 -2.67 16.53 0.99
N GLY A 215 -2.88 16.68 2.31
CA GLY A 215 -2.95 17.97 2.99
C GLY A 215 -1.59 18.61 3.17
N ALA A 216 -0.60 17.86 3.62
CA ALA A 216 0.77 18.31 3.78
C ALA A 216 1.59 18.25 2.47
N ARG A 217 1.07 17.60 1.42
CA ARG A 217 1.78 17.36 0.16
C ARG A 217 3.09 16.61 0.35
N VAL A 218 3.03 15.51 1.09
CA VAL A 218 4.18 14.66 1.43
C VAL A 218 3.94 13.24 0.93
N LEU A 219 4.93 12.68 0.27
CA LEU A 219 5.00 11.27 -0.11
C LEU A 219 5.72 10.50 0.98
N TYR A 220 5.17 9.35 1.36
CA TYR A 220 5.78 8.38 2.27
C TYR A 220 5.97 7.05 1.55
N TRP A 221 7.01 6.29 1.92
CA TRP A 221 7.22 4.93 1.41
C TRP A 221 8.00 4.06 2.39
N THR A 222 7.74 2.77 2.32
CA THR A 222 8.59 1.75 2.96
C THR A 222 9.75 1.38 2.04
N ASP A 223 10.89 1.10 2.65
CA ASP A 223 12.05 0.55 1.94
C ASP A 223 12.53 -0.68 2.70
N ARG A 224 12.53 -1.83 2.04
CA ARG A 224 12.88 -3.11 2.68
C ARG A 224 14.33 -3.53 2.49
N GLY A 225 15.12 -2.78 1.73
CA GLY A 225 16.53 -3.08 1.52
C GLY A 225 17.37 -3.06 2.80
N ASP A 226 18.66 -3.28 2.67
CA ASP A 226 19.56 -3.34 3.81
C ASP A 226 19.79 -1.98 4.48
N PRO A 227 19.99 -1.96 5.82
CA PRO A 227 20.40 -0.76 6.54
C PRO A 227 21.74 -0.19 6.01
N PRO A 228 22.00 1.11 6.17
CA PRO A 228 21.27 2.07 7.00
C PRO A 228 20.12 2.77 6.27
N ARG A 229 19.96 2.60 4.96
CA ARG A 229 18.95 3.29 4.15
C ARG A 229 17.70 2.46 3.88
N GLY A 230 17.78 1.15 4.04
CA GLY A 230 16.68 0.21 3.96
C GLY A 230 16.18 -0.23 5.35
N ASN A 231 15.14 -1.03 5.38
CA ASN A 231 14.35 -1.38 6.57
C ASN A 231 13.80 -0.13 7.29
N THR A 232 13.25 0.79 6.46
CA THR A 232 12.86 2.14 6.88
C THR A 232 11.50 2.55 6.34
N VAL A 233 10.88 3.57 6.98
CA VAL A 233 9.89 4.44 6.34
C VAL A 233 10.56 5.77 6.05
N ASN A 234 10.37 6.24 4.83
CA ASN A 234 10.93 7.47 4.33
C ASN A 234 9.81 8.44 3.96
N ARG A 235 10.12 9.75 3.97
CA ARG A 235 9.22 10.77 3.45
C ARG A 235 9.96 11.82 2.63
N ALA A 236 9.21 12.48 1.75
CA ALA A 236 9.72 13.59 0.96
C ALA A 236 8.59 14.50 0.47
N PRO A 237 8.85 15.78 0.21
CA PRO A 237 7.87 16.67 -0.41
C PRO A 237 7.42 16.14 -1.78
N LEU A 238 6.11 16.16 -2.03
CA LEU A 238 5.50 15.63 -3.25
C LEU A 238 5.67 16.59 -4.44
N ASP A 239 5.59 17.89 -4.21
CA ASP A 239 5.51 18.94 -5.24
C ASP A 239 6.85 19.62 -5.55
N VAL A 240 7.96 18.94 -5.37
CA VAL A 240 9.29 19.50 -5.68
C VAL A 240 9.64 19.20 -7.13
N SER A 241 10.02 20.27 -7.87
CA SER A 241 10.45 20.15 -9.26
C SER A 241 11.75 19.34 -9.40
N ALA A 242 11.93 18.70 -10.56
CA ALA A 242 13.14 17.96 -10.90
C ALA A 242 14.39 18.86 -10.68
N GLY A 243 15.43 18.30 -10.06
CA GLY A 243 16.68 19.01 -9.78
C GLY A 243 16.68 19.85 -8.48
N LYS A 244 15.53 20.02 -7.80
CA LYS A 244 15.43 20.67 -6.48
C LYS A 244 15.10 19.74 -5.33
N ARG A 245 15.01 18.42 -5.60
CA ARG A 245 14.69 17.42 -4.58
C ARG A 245 15.90 17.20 -3.67
N GLY A 246 15.67 17.36 -2.37
CA GLY A 246 16.61 16.95 -1.34
C GLY A 246 16.64 15.42 -1.18
N ALA A 247 17.56 14.94 -0.37
CA ALA A 247 17.53 13.56 0.06
C ALA A 247 16.23 13.27 0.84
N PRO A 248 15.64 12.06 0.68
CA PRO A 248 14.54 11.66 1.52
C PRO A 248 14.90 11.68 3.01
N GLU A 249 13.92 11.96 3.84
CA GLU A 249 14.05 11.87 5.30
C GLU A 249 13.61 10.48 5.75
N ILE A 250 14.44 9.79 6.53
CA ILE A 250 14.07 8.55 7.22
C ILE A 250 13.30 8.94 8.49
N VAL A 251 12.03 8.54 8.58
CA VAL A 251 11.17 8.83 9.74
C VAL A 251 10.95 7.61 10.63
N PHE A 252 11.18 6.40 10.12
CA PHE A 252 11.12 5.16 10.90
C PHE A 252 12.22 4.22 10.41
N ASP A 253 12.86 3.50 11.32
CA ASP A 253 13.95 2.57 11.02
C ASP A 253 13.82 1.28 11.85
N HIS A 254 14.74 0.33 11.63
CA HIS A 254 14.78 -0.97 12.31
C HIS A 254 13.56 -1.87 12.03
N LEU A 255 12.97 -1.76 10.85
CA LEU A 255 11.98 -2.73 10.38
C LEU A 255 12.68 -4.06 10.02
N MET A 256 11.90 -5.13 9.96
CA MET A 256 12.35 -6.43 9.46
C MET A 256 11.73 -6.69 8.07
N GLU A 257 12.30 -6.10 7.03
CA GLU A 257 11.75 -6.01 5.69
C GLU A 257 10.37 -5.31 5.67
N GLY A 258 10.40 -3.97 5.80
CA GLY A 258 9.19 -3.13 5.83
C GLY A 258 8.42 -3.23 4.51
N ILE A 259 7.12 -3.56 4.58
CA ILE A 259 6.26 -3.77 3.41
C ILE A 259 5.13 -2.76 3.35
N GLY A 260 4.07 -2.94 4.14
CA GLY A 260 2.86 -2.13 4.03
C GLY A 260 2.95 -0.82 4.81
N LEU A 261 2.30 0.20 4.28
CA LEU A 261 2.21 1.54 4.88
C LEU A 261 0.78 2.07 4.75
N ALA A 262 0.22 2.55 5.85
CA ALA A 262 -1.05 3.25 5.86
C ALA A 262 -0.93 4.55 6.65
N LEU A 263 -1.44 5.65 6.10
CA LEU A 263 -1.45 6.95 6.75
C LEU A 263 -2.84 7.27 7.32
N ASP A 264 -2.85 7.92 8.48
CA ASP A 264 -3.97 8.68 9.02
C ASP A 264 -3.55 10.16 9.10
N PRO A 265 -3.62 10.92 8.00
CA PRO A 265 -3.20 12.32 8.00
C PRO A 265 -4.00 13.19 8.97
N LYS A 266 -5.26 12.88 9.22
CA LYS A 266 -6.11 13.63 10.15
C LYS A 266 -5.73 13.38 11.61
N GLY A 267 -5.39 12.15 11.94
CA GLY A 267 -4.89 11.76 13.26
C GLY A 267 -3.40 12.06 13.45
N GLY A 268 -2.69 12.40 12.37
CA GLY A 268 -1.25 12.65 12.38
C GLY A 268 -0.41 11.39 12.57
N ARG A 269 -0.90 10.22 12.12
CA ARG A 269 -0.29 8.91 12.41
C ARG A 269 -0.02 8.10 11.14
N MET A 270 0.94 7.19 11.25
CA MET A 270 1.19 6.13 10.29
C MET A 270 1.18 4.76 10.96
N PHE A 271 0.88 3.74 10.15
CA PHE A 271 0.92 2.32 10.52
C PHE A 271 1.77 1.57 9.50
N VAL A 272 2.61 0.67 9.98
CA VAL A 272 3.60 -0.03 9.16
C VAL A 272 3.59 -1.52 9.49
N THR A 273 3.69 -2.35 8.47
CA THR A 273 3.88 -3.80 8.61
C THR A 273 5.24 -4.22 8.07
N ASP A 274 5.78 -5.31 8.59
CA ASP A 274 6.99 -5.94 8.09
C ASP A 274 6.85 -7.45 7.92
N LEU A 275 7.76 -8.07 7.16
CA LEU A 275 7.79 -9.52 6.97
C LEU A 275 8.21 -10.28 8.24
N GLY A 276 8.75 -9.59 9.25
CA GLY A 276 8.98 -10.15 10.58
C GLY A 276 7.71 -10.39 11.38
N GLY A 277 6.54 -9.96 10.85
CA GLY A 277 5.23 -10.19 11.46
C GLY A 277 4.83 -9.15 12.48
N SER A 278 5.39 -7.95 12.39
CA SER A 278 5.10 -6.87 13.31
C SER A 278 4.21 -5.79 12.68
N ILE A 279 3.41 -5.15 13.52
CA ILE A 279 2.69 -3.93 13.20
C ILE A 279 3.19 -2.83 14.12
N TYR A 280 3.59 -1.73 13.54
CA TYR A 280 4.03 -0.54 14.24
C TYR A 280 3.10 0.63 13.97
N SER A 281 3.07 1.58 14.92
CA SER A 281 2.51 2.90 14.68
C SER A 281 3.47 3.99 15.15
N ALA A 282 3.43 5.14 14.49
CA ALA A 282 4.17 6.33 14.88
C ALA A 282 3.38 7.59 14.44
N ASP A 283 3.78 8.74 14.94
CA ASP A 283 3.34 10.01 14.34
C ASP A 283 3.98 10.16 12.95
N LEU A 284 3.41 11.01 12.09
CA LEU A 284 3.88 11.21 10.72
C LEU A 284 5.32 11.75 10.61
N ASP A 285 5.88 12.28 11.71
CA ASP A 285 7.29 12.68 11.83
C ASP A 285 8.20 11.58 12.38
N GLY A 286 7.66 10.38 12.63
CA GLY A 286 8.39 9.23 13.17
C GLY A 286 8.55 9.24 14.69
N THR A 287 7.98 10.20 15.39
CA THR A 287 7.95 10.21 16.87
C THR A 287 6.84 9.32 17.44
N ASN A 288 6.79 9.16 18.76
CA ASN A 288 5.78 8.38 19.48
C ASN A 288 5.57 6.96 18.92
N ARG A 289 6.67 6.28 18.58
CA ARG A 289 6.68 4.91 18.04
C ARG A 289 6.11 3.91 19.02
N GLN A 290 5.29 3.00 18.53
CA GLN A 290 4.70 1.91 19.30
C GLN A 290 4.71 0.63 18.47
N THR A 291 4.99 -0.50 19.09
CA THR A 291 4.74 -1.82 18.52
C THR A 291 3.34 -2.26 18.94
N LEU A 292 2.47 -2.45 17.98
CA LEU A 292 1.07 -2.83 18.21
C LEU A 292 0.90 -4.34 18.25
N GLN A 293 1.62 -5.06 17.38
CA GLN A 293 1.58 -6.51 17.23
C GLN A 293 2.97 -7.06 16.89
N ILE A 294 3.21 -8.32 17.21
CA ILE A 294 4.44 -9.05 16.86
C ILE A 294 4.10 -10.50 16.50
N ALA A 295 4.94 -11.13 15.70
CA ALA A 295 4.91 -12.56 15.40
C ALA A 295 3.59 -13.05 14.76
N LEU A 296 2.93 -12.22 13.95
CA LEU A 296 1.66 -12.57 13.29
C LEU A 296 1.81 -13.33 11.96
N GLY A 297 3.02 -13.71 11.56
CA GLY A 297 3.34 -14.33 10.27
C GLY A 297 4.23 -13.42 9.42
N ASN A 298 4.07 -13.43 8.10
CA ASN A 298 4.75 -12.50 7.21
C ASN A 298 3.76 -11.43 6.74
N LEU A 299 3.79 -10.25 7.35
CA LEU A 299 2.81 -9.22 7.05
C LEU A 299 3.18 -8.45 5.77
N SER A 300 2.16 -8.16 4.96
CA SER A 300 2.29 -7.38 3.73
C SER A 300 1.42 -6.11 3.80
N GLY A 301 0.47 -5.90 2.89
CA GLY A 301 -0.34 -4.69 2.85
C GLY A 301 -1.12 -4.41 4.13
N ILE A 302 -1.28 -3.12 4.44
CA ILE A 302 -2.07 -2.62 5.57
C ILE A 302 -2.91 -1.43 5.10
N ALA A 303 -4.10 -1.29 5.68
CA ALA A 303 -4.95 -0.12 5.50
C ALA A 303 -5.53 0.33 6.83
N TYR A 304 -5.67 1.63 7.01
CA TYR A 304 -6.32 2.26 8.15
C TYR A 304 -7.61 2.93 7.72
N VAL A 305 -8.65 2.81 8.54
CA VAL A 305 -9.92 3.51 8.33
C VAL A 305 -10.50 4.00 9.66
N GLU A 306 -11.11 5.18 9.62
CA GLU A 306 -11.98 5.66 10.70
C GLU A 306 -13.36 4.99 10.53
N LEU A 307 -13.82 4.27 11.55
CA LEU A 307 -15.16 3.73 11.56
C LEU A 307 -16.17 4.84 11.95
N PRO A 308 -17.36 4.89 11.33
CA PRO A 308 -18.44 5.74 11.78
C PRO A 308 -18.80 5.43 13.24
N VAL A 309 -19.09 6.46 14.03
CA VAL A 309 -19.56 6.31 15.42
C VAL A 309 -20.83 5.44 15.40
N GLY A 310 -20.78 4.23 15.98
CA GLY A 310 -21.86 3.23 15.96
C GLY A 310 -21.53 1.87 15.38
N HIS A 311 -20.40 1.69 14.69
CA HIS A 311 -19.95 0.41 14.15
C HIS A 311 -18.83 -0.25 14.98
N ALA A 312 -18.67 0.09 16.25
CA ALA A 312 -17.60 -0.42 17.12
C ALA A 312 -17.75 -1.90 17.55
N GLU A 313 -18.86 -2.56 17.20
CA GLU A 313 -19.06 -4.00 17.47
C GLU A 313 -19.29 -4.76 16.16
N VAL A 314 -18.21 -5.23 15.54
CA VAL A 314 -18.30 -6.41 14.66
C VAL A 314 -18.53 -7.59 15.60
N SER A 315 -19.77 -8.08 15.62
CA SER A 315 -20.24 -9.21 16.43
C SER A 315 -19.27 -10.38 16.35
N GLN A 316 -18.93 -10.95 17.52
CA GLN A 316 -18.24 -12.24 17.60
C GLN A 316 -19.00 -13.29 16.82
N PRO A 317 -18.32 -14.20 16.10
CA PRO A 317 -19.01 -15.31 15.46
C PRO A 317 -19.69 -16.15 16.54
N HIS A 318 -20.97 -16.41 16.37
CA HIS A 318 -21.71 -17.36 17.21
C HIS A 318 -21.05 -18.72 17.09
N THR A 319 -20.31 -19.13 18.11
CA THR A 319 -19.98 -20.53 18.35
C THR A 319 -21.28 -21.28 18.64
N GLN A 320 -21.85 -21.91 17.63
CA GLN A 320 -22.83 -22.97 17.87
C GLN A 320 -22.10 -24.21 18.40
N ARG A 321 -22.54 -24.67 19.56
CA ARG A 321 -22.11 -25.92 20.20
C ARG A 321 -22.58 -27.16 19.41
#